data_6ff4d1a1686f12c6646c3d0da68e6f2f
#
_entry.id   6ff4d1a1686f12c6646c3d0da68e6f2f
#
_cell.length_a   1.000
_cell.length_b   1.000
_cell.length_c   1.000
_cell.angle_alpha   90.00
_cell.angle_beta   90.00
_cell.angle_gamma   90.00
#
_symmetry.space_group_name_H-M   'P 1'
#
loop_
_entity.id
_entity.type
_entity.pdbx_description
1 polymer ?
#
loop_
_entity_poly.entity_id
_entity_poly.type
_entity_poly.pdbx_seq_one_letter_code
_entity_poly.pdbx_strand_id
1 'polypeptide(L)'
;ETGFCSGIENYSAPMAGRTPGETPTTLMDFFPDDYLLVVDESHVTLPQVRGMYNGDRARKMNLVDYGFRLPSALDNRPLKYEEFEKKINQAIYVSATPGDLELEHTNNQYVEQIIRPTGLLDPTIEVRKTEGQIDDLVGEINERINKDERILITTLTIRMAEELTNYLKELDIKVAYLHSEVKTLERMQIIHDVRAGKYDVLVGINLLREGLDIPEVSLIAILDADKEGFLRSNRSLIQTIGRCARNANGHVI
;
A
#
# COMPACT_ATOMS: atom_id res chain seq x y z
N GLU A 1 -34.00 6.30 -14.99
CA GLU A 1 -33.87 4.84 -15.22
C GLU A 1 -32.91 4.18 -14.24
N THR A 2 -31.75 4.84 -13.90
CA THR A 2 -30.71 4.32 -12.99
C THR A 2 -30.91 4.70 -11.53
N GLY A 3 -31.82 5.64 -11.22
CA GLY A 3 -32.06 6.14 -9.87
C GLY A 3 -30.97 7.07 -9.30
N PHE A 4 -29.90 7.36 -10.06
CA PHE A 4 -28.84 8.28 -9.67
C PHE A 4 -28.28 9.04 -10.88
N CYS A 5 -27.61 10.17 -10.61
CA CYS A 5 -26.94 10.98 -11.61
C CYS A 5 -25.41 10.91 -11.36
N SER A 6 -24.69 10.25 -12.25
CA SER A 6 -23.23 10.12 -12.14
C SER A 6 -22.55 11.49 -12.25
N GLY A 7 -21.66 11.79 -11.32
CA GLY A 7 -20.90 13.05 -11.28
C GLY A 7 -21.62 14.20 -10.58
N ILE A 8 -22.86 14.02 -10.11
CA ILE A 8 -23.61 15.06 -9.40
C ILE A 8 -22.92 15.48 -8.10
N GLU A 9 -22.15 14.59 -7.49
CA GLU A 9 -21.36 14.85 -6.30
C GLU A 9 -20.37 16.03 -6.47
N ASN A 10 -19.93 16.28 -7.70
CA ASN A 10 -19.08 17.46 -8.01
C ASN A 10 -19.78 18.79 -7.71
N TYR A 11 -21.10 18.78 -7.61
CA TYR A 11 -21.92 19.98 -7.39
C TYR A 11 -22.63 19.95 -6.02
N SER A 12 -22.12 19.15 -5.09
CA SER A 12 -22.66 19.05 -3.74
C SER A 12 -22.67 20.35 -2.96
N ALA A 13 -21.69 21.25 -3.19
CA ALA A 13 -21.62 22.52 -2.51
C ALA A 13 -22.82 23.43 -2.79
N PRO A 14 -23.15 23.80 -4.05
CA PRO A 14 -24.33 24.58 -4.34
C PRO A 14 -25.64 23.87 -3.99
N MET A 15 -25.71 22.55 -4.11
CA MET A 15 -26.90 21.76 -3.70
C MET A 15 -27.14 21.79 -2.20
N ALA A 16 -26.09 21.85 -1.39
CA ALA A 16 -26.16 21.97 0.06
C ALA A 16 -26.22 23.42 0.57
N GLY A 17 -26.25 24.41 -0.34
CA GLY A 17 -26.25 25.83 0.00
C GLY A 17 -24.93 26.34 0.59
N ARG A 18 -23.83 25.63 0.39
CA ARG A 18 -22.49 26.06 0.85
C ARG A 18 -21.93 27.17 -0.02
N THR A 19 -21.19 28.08 0.60
CA THR A 19 -20.50 29.15 -0.11
C THR A 19 -19.20 28.64 -0.77
N PRO A 20 -18.75 29.25 -1.88
CA PRO A 20 -17.48 28.89 -2.51
C PRO A 20 -16.31 28.93 -1.52
N GLY A 21 -15.50 27.87 -1.50
CA GLY A 21 -14.34 27.73 -0.62
C GLY A 21 -14.63 27.22 0.81
N GLU A 22 -15.90 27.09 1.18
CA GLU A 22 -16.31 26.54 2.47
C GLU A 22 -15.84 25.11 2.65
N THR A 23 -15.49 24.75 3.90
CA THR A 23 -15.03 23.38 4.24
C THR A 23 -16.15 22.37 3.95
N PRO A 24 -15.86 21.32 3.17
CA PRO A 24 -16.87 20.30 2.86
C PRO A 24 -17.17 19.44 4.09
N THR A 25 -18.41 18.96 4.15
CA THR A 25 -18.83 17.94 5.12
C THR A 25 -18.20 16.60 4.76
N THR A 26 -17.68 15.91 5.77
CA THR A 26 -17.03 14.61 5.65
C THR A 26 -17.65 13.61 6.63
N LEU A 27 -17.23 12.34 6.56
CA LEU A 27 -17.66 11.32 7.51
C LEU A 27 -17.35 11.72 8.97
N MET A 28 -16.27 12.48 9.19
CA MET A 28 -15.88 12.92 10.53
C MET A 28 -16.92 13.84 11.20
N ASP A 29 -17.72 14.54 10.41
CA ASP A 29 -18.77 15.45 10.92
C ASP A 29 -20.01 14.71 11.46
N PHE A 30 -20.09 13.39 11.30
CA PHE A 30 -21.18 12.55 11.81
C PHE A 30 -20.85 11.86 13.13
N PHE A 31 -19.61 12.01 13.62
CA PHE A 31 -19.21 11.50 14.94
C PHE A 31 -19.45 12.55 16.02
N PRO A 32 -19.63 12.14 17.28
CA PRO A 32 -19.65 13.08 18.42
C PRO A 32 -18.31 13.82 18.54
N ASP A 33 -18.32 15.00 19.13
CA ASP A 33 -17.12 15.84 19.24
C ASP A 33 -15.97 15.19 20.04
N ASP A 34 -16.27 14.24 20.90
CA ASP A 34 -15.32 13.52 21.77
C ASP A 34 -14.85 12.17 21.21
N TYR A 35 -15.01 11.92 19.92
CA TYR A 35 -14.55 10.67 19.29
C TYR A 35 -13.03 10.50 19.36
N LEU A 36 -12.59 9.24 19.41
CA LEU A 36 -11.20 8.85 19.26
C LEU A 36 -10.93 8.43 17.81
N LEU A 37 -10.00 9.11 17.17
CA LEU A 37 -9.50 8.74 15.85
C LEU A 37 -8.32 7.76 15.99
N VAL A 38 -8.41 6.60 15.35
CA VAL A 38 -7.29 5.67 15.21
C VAL A 38 -6.85 5.67 13.76
N VAL A 39 -5.61 6.05 13.50
CA VAL A 39 -5.02 6.09 12.15
C VAL A 39 -4.04 4.95 12.01
N ASP A 40 -4.48 3.91 11.30
CA ASP A 40 -3.61 2.77 10.97
C ASP A 40 -2.71 3.09 9.78
N GLU A 41 -1.52 2.46 9.75
CA GLU A 41 -0.47 2.73 8.76
C GLU A 41 -0.25 4.25 8.57
N SER A 42 -0.15 4.96 9.69
CA SER A 42 -0.15 6.43 9.74
C SER A 42 0.96 7.05 8.89
N HIS A 43 2.12 6.38 8.78
CA HIS A 43 3.25 6.79 7.93
C HIS A 43 2.91 6.92 6.44
N VAL A 44 1.82 6.28 5.98
CA VAL A 44 1.27 6.40 4.61
C VAL A 44 0.02 7.27 4.60
N THR A 45 -0.88 7.05 5.58
CA THR A 45 -2.19 7.70 5.64
C THR A 45 -2.06 9.22 5.80
N LEU A 46 -1.22 9.70 6.71
CA LEU A 46 -1.07 11.14 6.94
C LEU A 46 -0.49 11.89 5.73
N PRO A 47 0.59 11.42 5.08
CA PRO A 47 1.07 12.03 3.83
C PRO A 47 0.03 12.01 2.71
N GLN A 48 -0.80 10.95 2.60
CA GLN A 48 -1.89 10.91 1.62
C GLN A 48 -2.93 12.00 1.91
N VAL A 49 -3.41 12.10 3.16
CA VAL A 49 -4.36 13.15 3.55
C VAL A 49 -3.79 14.53 3.25
N ARG A 50 -2.51 14.77 3.53
CA ARG A 50 -1.82 16.03 3.24
C ARG A 50 -1.75 16.35 1.75
N GLY A 51 -1.56 15.32 0.89
CA GLY A 51 -1.45 15.46 -0.55
C GLY A 51 -2.79 15.56 -1.29
N MET A 52 -3.88 15.03 -0.72
CA MET A 52 -5.17 14.86 -1.40
C MET A 52 -5.74 16.16 -1.97
N TYR A 53 -5.74 17.24 -1.19
CA TYR A 53 -6.31 18.51 -1.61
C TYR A 53 -5.63 19.08 -2.86
N ASN A 54 -4.31 19.14 -2.87
CA ASN A 54 -3.55 19.71 -3.98
C ASN A 54 -3.68 18.84 -5.25
N GLY A 55 -3.67 17.53 -5.12
CA GLY A 55 -3.84 16.59 -6.23
C GLY A 55 -5.23 16.71 -6.88
N ASP A 56 -6.29 16.73 -6.07
CA ASP A 56 -7.66 16.89 -6.56
C ASP A 56 -7.87 18.26 -7.21
N ARG A 57 -7.37 19.33 -6.57
CA ARG A 57 -7.45 20.70 -7.10
C ARG A 57 -6.77 20.80 -8.46
N ALA A 58 -5.54 20.32 -8.60
CA ALA A 58 -4.80 20.40 -9.87
C ALA A 58 -5.56 19.69 -11.01
N ARG A 59 -6.08 18.49 -10.75
CA ARG A 59 -6.89 17.75 -11.70
C ARG A 59 -8.17 18.49 -12.08
N LYS A 60 -8.90 19.03 -11.12
CA LYS A 60 -10.18 19.73 -11.34
C LYS A 60 -9.99 21.06 -12.04
N MET A 61 -8.94 21.81 -11.75
CA MET A 61 -8.64 23.05 -12.47
C MET A 61 -8.51 22.79 -13.97
N ASN A 62 -7.75 21.77 -14.37
CA ASN A 62 -7.66 21.40 -15.78
C ASN A 62 -9.05 21.09 -16.39
N LEU A 63 -9.89 20.36 -15.66
CA LEU A 63 -11.24 20.04 -16.15
C LEU A 63 -12.15 21.26 -16.28
N VAL A 64 -12.00 22.26 -15.40
CA VAL A 64 -12.73 23.52 -15.46
C VAL A 64 -12.19 24.40 -16.60
N ASP A 65 -10.88 24.54 -16.72
CA ASP A 65 -10.23 25.38 -17.72
C ASP A 65 -10.56 24.92 -19.16
N TYR A 66 -10.67 23.61 -19.36
CA TYR A 66 -11.08 23.01 -20.65
C TYR A 66 -12.59 22.79 -20.80
N GLY A 67 -13.42 23.29 -19.87
CA GLY A 67 -14.89 23.25 -19.97
C GLY A 67 -15.54 21.90 -19.69
N PHE A 68 -14.83 20.92 -19.16
CA PHE A 68 -15.37 19.61 -18.78
C PHE A 68 -16.10 19.61 -17.42
N ARG A 69 -15.90 20.65 -16.61
CA ARG A 69 -16.56 20.84 -15.31
C ARG A 69 -16.87 22.32 -15.09
N LEU A 70 -17.94 22.62 -14.33
CA LEU A 70 -18.22 23.96 -13.87
C LEU A 70 -17.28 24.37 -12.71
N PRO A 71 -17.03 25.67 -12.51
CA PRO A 71 -16.15 26.16 -11.43
C PRO A 71 -16.50 25.64 -10.04
N SER A 72 -17.80 25.46 -9.73
CA SER A 72 -18.28 24.93 -8.45
C SER A 72 -17.84 23.48 -8.16
N ALA A 73 -17.33 22.74 -9.16
CA ALA A 73 -16.74 21.44 -8.94
C ALA A 73 -15.48 21.48 -8.04
N LEU A 74 -14.83 22.65 -7.96
CA LEU A 74 -13.67 22.87 -7.08
C LEU A 74 -14.04 22.84 -5.58
N ASP A 75 -15.32 23.07 -5.24
CA ASP A 75 -15.82 23.08 -3.86
C ASP A 75 -16.18 21.66 -3.35
N ASN A 76 -16.32 20.68 -4.24
CA ASN A 76 -16.39 19.28 -3.87
C ASN A 76 -14.95 18.71 -3.81
N ARG A 77 -14.31 18.83 -2.68
CA ARG A 77 -12.88 18.60 -2.50
C ARG A 77 -12.56 17.83 -1.24
N PRO A 78 -11.42 17.17 -1.16
CA PRO A 78 -10.87 16.70 0.11
C PRO A 78 -10.66 17.86 1.08
N LEU A 79 -10.59 17.55 2.36
CA LEU A 79 -10.13 18.51 3.38
C LEU A 79 -8.70 18.93 3.07
N LYS A 80 -8.38 20.19 3.38
CA LYS A 80 -6.98 20.58 3.58
C LYS A 80 -6.45 19.91 4.84
N TYR A 81 -5.13 19.75 4.95
CA TYR A 81 -4.54 19.07 6.10
C TYR A 81 -4.89 19.78 7.41
N GLU A 82 -4.85 21.11 7.43
CA GLU A 82 -5.20 21.91 8.59
C GLU A 82 -6.70 21.84 8.95
N GLU A 83 -7.57 21.61 7.97
CA GLU A 83 -9.00 21.35 8.20
C GLU A 83 -9.23 19.97 8.80
N PHE A 84 -8.47 18.98 8.35
CA PHE A 84 -8.47 17.63 8.92
C PHE A 84 -8.00 17.65 10.38
N GLU A 85 -6.88 18.30 10.68
CA GLU A 85 -6.35 18.41 12.04
C GLU A 85 -7.34 19.07 13.01
N LYS A 86 -8.04 20.12 12.57
CA LYS A 86 -9.06 20.79 13.39
C LYS A 86 -10.26 19.94 13.77
N LYS A 87 -10.53 18.87 13.02
CA LYS A 87 -11.61 17.94 13.32
C LYS A 87 -11.20 16.84 14.30
N ILE A 88 -9.93 16.73 14.62
CA ILE A 88 -9.41 15.71 15.54
C ILE A 88 -9.46 16.24 16.96
N ASN A 89 -10.16 15.53 17.85
CA ASN A 89 -10.10 15.76 19.28
C ASN A 89 -8.96 14.95 19.91
N GLN A 90 -8.96 13.63 19.70
CA GLN A 90 -7.94 12.71 20.18
C GLN A 90 -7.55 11.77 19.05
N ALA A 91 -6.26 11.46 18.90
CA ALA A 91 -5.78 10.52 17.89
C ALA A 91 -4.75 9.55 18.45
N ILE A 92 -4.80 8.32 17.94
CA ILE A 92 -3.75 7.30 18.07
C ILE A 92 -3.22 7.01 16.66
N TYR A 93 -1.94 7.23 16.46
CA TYR A 93 -1.24 6.88 15.23
C TYR A 93 -0.57 5.53 15.40
N VAL A 94 -0.87 4.58 14.53
CA VAL A 94 -0.33 3.22 14.56
C VAL A 94 0.52 2.99 13.31
N SER A 95 1.74 2.56 13.50
CA SER A 95 2.65 2.21 12.41
C SER A 95 3.80 1.32 12.90
N ALA A 96 4.21 0.36 12.08
CA ALA A 96 5.45 -0.38 12.30
C ALA A 96 6.70 0.49 12.02
N THR A 97 6.54 1.55 11.20
CA THR A 97 7.60 2.45 10.76
C THR A 97 7.10 3.90 10.79
N PRO A 98 6.98 4.53 11.98
CA PRO A 98 6.43 5.89 12.10
C PRO A 98 7.08 6.89 11.14
N GLY A 99 6.27 7.78 10.60
CA GLY A 99 6.68 8.82 9.67
C GLY A 99 7.13 10.10 10.39
N ASP A 100 7.64 11.05 9.61
CA ASP A 100 8.14 12.31 10.17
C ASP A 100 7.01 13.15 10.74
N LEU A 101 5.81 13.08 10.13
CA LEU A 101 4.62 13.81 10.62
C LEU A 101 4.21 13.35 12.02
N GLU A 102 4.16 12.04 12.27
CA GLU A 102 3.80 11.51 13.59
C GLU A 102 4.85 11.88 14.63
N LEU A 103 6.12 11.78 14.26
CA LEU A 103 7.23 12.11 15.16
C LEU A 103 7.27 13.60 15.49
N GLU A 104 6.93 14.49 14.54
CA GLU A 104 6.77 15.92 14.78
C GLU A 104 5.61 16.19 15.76
N HIS A 105 4.45 15.57 15.55
CA HIS A 105 3.27 15.74 16.40
C HIS A 105 3.48 15.28 17.85
N THR A 106 4.32 14.25 18.05
CA THR A 106 4.57 13.65 19.36
C THR A 106 5.88 14.09 20.01
N ASN A 107 6.59 15.06 19.41
CA ASN A 107 7.93 15.46 19.84
C ASN A 107 8.90 14.27 19.96
N ASN A 108 8.86 13.35 18.99
CA ASN A 108 9.61 12.09 18.96
C ASN A 108 9.31 11.15 20.14
N GLN A 109 8.16 11.29 20.77
CA GLN A 109 7.71 10.36 21.82
C GLN A 109 6.72 9.36 21.22
N TYR A 110 6.96 8.07 21.42
CA TYR A 110 6.07 7.01 20.98
C TYR A 110 6.15 5.82 21.92
N VAL A 111 5.09 5.01 21.92
CA VAL A 111 5.02 3.78 22.69
C VAL A 111 5.36 2.62 21.79
N GLU A 112 6.32 1.81 22.20
CA GLU A 112 6.75 0.64 21.44
C GLU A 112 5.98 -0.61 21.90
N GLN A 113 5.41 -1.32 20.94
CA GLN A 113 4.87 -2.66 21.14
C GLN A 113 5.85 -3.68 20.58
N ILE A 114 6.76 -4.14 21.40
CA ILE A 114 7.85 -5.04 20.98
C ILE A 114 7.47 -6.52 21.16
N ILE A 115 6.58 -6.82 22.10
CA ILE A 115 6.22 -8.19 22.45
C ILE A 115 5.41 -8.83 21.32
N ARG A 116 5.93 -9.92 20.76
CA ARG A 116 5.25 -10.77 19.80
C ARG A 116 4.83 -12.08 20.49
N PRO A 117 3.56 -12.21 20.94
CA PRO A 117 3.11 -13.36 21.74
C PRO A 117 3.05 -14.66 20.94
N THR A 118 3.14 -14.63 19.62
CA THR A 118 3.15 -15.81 18.74
C THR A 118 4.41 -16.65 18.87
N GLY A 119 5.50 -16.12 19.45
CA GLY A 119 6.81 -16.79 19.50
C GLY A 119 7.54 -16.88 18.17
N LEU A 120 6.98 -16.31 17.09
CA LEU A 120 7.65 -16.24 15.79
C LEU A 120 8.76 -15.20 15.83
N LEU A 121 9.93 -15.58 15.33
CA LEU A 121 11.07 -14.68 15.16
C LEU A 121 10.88 -13.81 13.90
N ASP A 122 11.65 -12.72 13.82
CA ASP A 122 11.77 -11.98 12.58
C ASP A 122 12.46 -12.85 11.51
N PRO A 123 12.12 -12.64 10.23
CA PRO A 123 12.75 -13.40 9.15
C PRO A 123 14.25 -13.15 9.11
N THR A 124 15.00 -14.16 8.74
CA THR A 124 16.43 -14.01 8.46
C THR A 124 16.62 -13.21 7.16
N ILE A 125 17.61 -12.33 7.14
CA ILE A 125 17.89 -11.47 5.98
C ILE A 125 19.29 -11.81 5.48
N GLU A 126 19.39 -12.08 4.19
CA GLU A 126 20.65 -12.33 3.50
C GLU A 126 20.81 -11.37 2.32
N VAL A 127 21.94 -10.68 2.25
CA VAL A 127 22.27 -9.83 1.11
C VAL A 127 23.19 -10.57 0.17
N ARG A 128 22.74 -10.78 -1.05
CA ARG A 128 23.45 -11.50 -2.10
C ARG A 128 23.89 -10.56 -3.23
N LYS A 129 24.83 -11.03 -4.05
CA LYS A 129 25.30 -10.26 -5.21
C LYS A 129 24.22 -10.23 -6.30
N THR A 130 24.13 -9.12 -7.01
CA THR A 130 23.19 -8.97 -8.14
C THR A 130 23.60 -9.83 -9.34
N GLU A 131 24.91 -10.10 -9.50
CA GLU A 131 25.41 -10.98 -10.57
C GLU A 131 24.94 -12.43 -10.33
N GLY A 132 24.25 -13.01 -11.31
CA GLY A 132 23.68 -14.36 -11.21
C GLY A 132 22.41 -14.44 -10.33
N GLN A 133 21.83 -13.32 -9.92
CA GLN A 133 20.68 -13.28 -8.99
C GLN A 133 19.47 -14.11 -9.46
N ILE A 134 19.25 -14.25 -10.76
CA ILE A 134 18.10 -14.99 -11.29
C ILE A 134 18.29 -16.51 -11.15
N ASP A 135 19.49 -17.00 -11.45
CA ASP A 135 19.80 -18.44 -11.31
C ASP A 135 19.79 -18.85 -9.84
N ASP A 136 20.34 -18.01 -8.96
CA ASP A 136 20.29 -18.18 -7.52
C ASP A 136 18.84 -18.19 -6.99
N LEU A 137 18.03 -17.23 -7.43
CA LEU A 137 16.61 -17.15 -7.11
C LEU A 137 15.84 -18.40 -7.53
N VAL A 138 16.09 -18.94 -8.73
CA VAL A 138 15.43 -20.18 -9.21
C VAL A 138 15.79 -21.37 -8.31
N GLY A 139 17.04 -21.44 -7.82
CA GLY A 139 17.47 -22.44 -6.84
C GLY A 139 16.63 -22.36 -5.56
N GLU A 140 16.50 -21.17 -4.99
CA GLU A 140 15.70 -20.92 -3.78
C GLU A 140 14.19 -21.21 -3.99
N ILE A 141 13.65 -20.83 -5.15
CA ILE A 141 12.25 -21.12 -5.49
C ILE A 141 12.00 -22.63 -5.47
N ASN A 142 12.84 -23.41 -6.14
CA ASN A 142 12.69 -24.87 -6.19
C ASN A 142 12.80 -25.51 -4.80
N GLU A 143 13.69 -25.02 -3.95
CA GLU A 143 13.81 -25.50 -2.57
C GLU A 143 12.52 -25.24 -1.78
N ARG A 144 11.89 -24.05 -1.93
CA ARG A 144 10.65 -23.69 -1.24
C ARG A 144 9.44 -24.46 -1.77
N ILE A 145 9.35 -24.65 -3.08
CA ILE A 145 8.30 -25.45 -3.72
C ILE A 145 8.32 -26.90 -3.18
N ASN A 146 9.51 -27.48 -3.05
CA ASN A 146 9.67 -28.83 -2.49
C ASN A 146 9.19 -28.95 -1.02
N LYS A 147 9.11 -27.84 -0.30
CA LYS A 147 8.60 -27.74 1.07
C LYS A 147 7.13 -27.30 1.15
N ASP A 148 6.45 -27.17 0.00
CA ASP A 148 5.09 -26.62 -0.13
C ASP A 148 4.94 -25.20 0.47
N GLU A 149 6.00 -24.39 0.38
CA GLU A 149 6.04 -23.01 0.83
C GLU A 149 5.80 -22.04 -0.35
N ARG A 150 5.45 -20.78 -0.05
CA ARG A 150 5.16 -19.76 -1.07
C ARG A 150 6.22 -18.68 -1.07
N ILE A 151 6.40 -18.07 -2.24
CA ILE A 151 7.47 -17.10 -2.50
C ILE A 151 6.85 -15.78 -2.99
N LEU A 152 7.31 -14.65 -2.43
CA LEU A 152 7.05 -13.31 -2.96
C LEU A 152 8.32 -12.76 -3.61
N ILE A 153 8.19 -12.19 -4.81
CA ILE A 153 9.32 -11.55 -5.50
C ILE A 153 8.95 -10.10 -5.80
N THR A 154 9.78 -9.17 -5.38
CA THR A 154 9.61 -7.76 -5.72
C THR A 154 10.63 -7.31 -6.74
N THR A 155 10.16 -6.63 -7.78
CA THR A 155 10.98 -6.05 -8.84
C THR A 155 10.91 -4.53 -8.85
N LEU A 156 11.82 -3.87 -9.55
CA LEU A 156 11.84 -2.41 -9.68
C LEU A 156 10.80 -1.87 -10.65
N THR A 157 10.57 -2.59 -11.75
CA THR A 157 9.76 -2.12 -12.88
C THR A 157 8.75 -3.15 -13.32
N ILE A 158 7.68 -2.68 -13.98
CA ILE A 158 6.66 -3.51 -14.62
C ILE A 158 7.32 -4.50 -15.60
N ARG A 159 8.20 -3.99 -16.44
CA ARG A 159 8.88 -4.79 -17.46
C ARG A 159 9.69 -5.94 -16.84
N MET A 160 10.47 -5.67 -15.79
CA MET A 160 11.21 -6.73 -15.08
C MET A 160 10.29 -7.79 -14.49
N ALA A 161 9.15 -7.38 -13.91
CA ALA A 161 8.19 -8.31 -13.35
C ALA A 161 7.58 -9.22 -14.44
N GLU A 162 7.24 -8.65 -15.59
CA GLU A 162 6.69 -9.38 -16.74
C GLU A 162 7.72 -10.36 -17.32
N GLU A 163 8.94 -9.89 -17.59
CA GLU A 163 10.03 -10.72 -18.11
C GLU A 163 10.35 -11.87 -17.15
N LEU A 164 10.45 -11.59 -15.84
CA LEU A 164 10.69 -12.63 -14.84
C LEU A 164 9.52 -13.63 -14.77
N THR A 165 8.29 -13.14 -14.79
CA THR A 165 7.10 -14.01 -14.76
C THR A 165 7.07 -14.95 -15.95
N ASN A 166 7.40 -14.45 -17.14
CA ASN A 166 7.45 -15.27 -18.36
C ASN A 166 8.58 -16.32 -18.27
N TYR A 167 9.75 -15.90 -17.83
CA TYR A 167 10.89 -16.81 -17.63
C TYR A 167 10.57 -17.93 -16.64
N LEU A 168 9.94 -17.61 -15.49
CA LEU A 168 9.55 -18.63 -14.51
C LEU A 168 8.48 -19.58 -15.06
N LYS A 169 7.56 -19.12 -15.91
CA LYS A 169 6.59 -19.98 -16.62
C LYS A 169 7.26 -20.94 -17.59
N GLU A 170 8.31 -20.50 -18.30
CA GLU A 170 9.09 -21.36 -19.19
C GLU A 170 9.82 -22.49 -18.43
N LEU A 171 10.07 -22.29 -17.14
CA LEU A 171 10.62 -23.30 -16.23
C LEU A 171 9.55 -24.16 -15.52
N ASP A 172 8.30 -24.13 -16.00
CA ASP A 172 7.15 -24.84 -15.43
C ASP A 172 6.83 -24.46 -13.96
N ILE A 173 7.28 -23.30 -13.50
CA ILE A 173 6.96 -22.77 -12.16
C ILE A 173 5.58 -22.10 -12.20
N LYS A 174 4.72 -22.45 -11.24
CA LYS A 174 3.38 -21.86 -11.10
C LYS A 174 3.49 -20.45 -10.53
N VAL A 175 3.54 -19.45 -11.40
CA VAL A 175 3.75 -18.05 -11.05
C VAL A 175 2.55 -17.18 -11.42
N ALA A 176 2.18 -16.29 -10.49
CA ALA A 176 1.25 -15.20 -10.73
C ALA A 176 1.98 -13.85 -10.73
N TYR A 177 1.46 -12.89 -11.49
CA TYR A 177 1.94 -11.52 -11.52
C TYR A 177 0.86 -10.57 -11.02
N LEU A 178 1.25 -9.67 -10.11
CA LEU A 178 0.36 -8.66 -9.55
C LEU A 178 0.86 -7.26 -9.92
N HIS A 179 0.04 -6.51 -10.66
CA HIS A 179 0.34 -5.14 -11.10
C HIS A 179 -0.76 -4.15 -10.72
N SER A 180 -0.51 -2.85 -10.91
CA SER A 180 -1.40 -1.78 -10.47
C SER A 180 -2.77 -1.75 -11.17
N GLU A 181 -2.87 -2.33 -12.37
CA GLU A 181 -4.10 -2.34 -13.16
C GLU A 181 -5.01 -3.53 -12.85
N VAL A 182 -4.55 -4.49 -12.04
CA VAL A 182 -5.36 -5.63 -11.60
C VAL A 182 -6.53 -5.13 -10.75
N LYS A 183 -7.75 -5.47 -11.14
CA LYS A 183 -8.96 -5.07 -10.40
C LYS A 183 -9.00 -5.72 -9.03
N THR A 184 -9.66 -5.06 -8.07
CA THR A 184 -9.71 -5.50 -6.67
C THR A 184 -10.18 -6.96 -6.51
N LEU A 185 -11.22 -7.38 -7.21
CA LEU A 185 -11.72 -8.76 -7.14
C LEU A 185 -10.71 -9.78 -7.69
N GLU A 186 -10.06 -9.45 -8.81
CA GLU A 186 -9.03 -10.27 -9.40
C GLU A 186 -7.79 -10.36 -8.50
N ARG A 187 -7.38 -9.25 -7.88
CA ARG A 187 -6.33 -9.23 -6.87
C ARG A 187 -6.63 -10.16 -5.71
N MET A 188 -7.84 -10.12 -5.17
CA MET A 188 -8.28 -11.02 -4.10
C MET A 188 -8.23 -12.48 -4.55
N GLN A 189 -8.63 -12.79 -5.78
CA GLN A 189 -8.57 -14.14 -6.33
C GLN A 189 -7.13 -14.63 -6.48
N ILE A 190 -6.22 -13.80 -7.00
CA ILE A 190 -4.79 -14.14 -7.11
C ILE A 190 -4.21 -14.47 -5.75
N ILE A 191 -4.46 -13.64 -4.73
CA ILE A 191 -3.98 -13.86 -3.36
C ILE A 191 -4.53 -15.15 -2.79
N HIS A 192 -5.83 -15.40 -2.97
CA HIS A 192 -6.46 -16.66 -2.57
C HIS A 192 -5.81 -17.87 -3.26
N ASP A 193 -5.55 -17.76 -4.57
CA ASP A 193 -4.97 -18.84 -5.36
C ASP A 193 -3.50 -19.13 -4.98
N VAL A 194 -2.73 -18.13 -4.58
CA VAL A 194 -1.39 -18.31 -3.98
C VAL A 194 -1.51 -19.08 -2.67
N ARG A 195 -2.40 -18.69 -1.77
CA ARG A 195 -2.64 -19.37 -0.50
C ARG A 195 -3.12 -20.81 -0.68
N ALA A 196 -3.98 -21.03 -1.69
CA ALA A 196 -4.50 -22.35 -2.04
C ALA A 196 -3.49 -23.25 -2.78
N GLY A 197 -2.27 -22.77 -3.09
CA GLY A 197 -1.25 -23.54 -3.79
C GLY A 197 -1.46 -23.71 -5.30
N LYS A 198 -2.33 -22.91 -5.91
CA LYS A 198 -2.43 -22.85 -7.37
C LYS A 198 -1.21 -22.15 -7.99
N TYR A 199 -0.64 -21.20 -7.24
CA TYR A 199 0.61 -20.53 -7.57
C TYR A 199 1.60 -20.72 -6.42
N ASP A 200 2.84 -20.98 -6.76
CA ASP A 200 3.94 -21.11 -5.81
C ASP A 200 4.66 -19.79 -5.62
N VAL A 201 4.67 -18.97 -6.66
CA VAL A 201 5.37 -17.69 -6.72
C VAL A 201 4.41 -16.56 -7.05
N LEU A 202 4.51 -15.46 -6.32
CA LEU A 202 3.84 -14.20 -6.64
C LEU A 202 4.89 -13.13 -6.95
N VAL A 203 4.91 -12.64 -8.19
CA VAL A 203 5.78 -11.53 -8.62
C VAL A 203 4.99 -10.23 -8.56
N GLY A 204 5.59 -9.17 -8.05
CA GLY A 204 4.98 -7.85 -8.03
C GLY A 204 5.99 -6.74 -7.92
N ILE A 205 5.50 -5.52 -8.22
CA ILE A 205 6.23 -4.30 -7.95
C ILE A 205 5.67 -3.82 -6.62
N ASN A 206 6.28 -3.09 -5.84
CA ASN A 206 5.83 -2.38 -4.62
C ASN A 206 4.40 -2.62 -4.05
N LEU A 207 3.53 -3.35 -4.76
CA LEU A 207 2.16 -3.70 -4.37
C LEU A 207 2.08 -4.77 -3.27
N LEU A 208 3.23 -5.31 -2.88
CA LEU A 208 3.34 -6.36 -1.87
C LEU A 208 3.57 -5.80 -0.46
N ARG A 209 3.40 -4.48 -0.24
CA ARG A 209 3.69 -3.85 1.04
C ARG A 209 2.54 -3.89 2.03
N GLU A 210 1.38 -3.39 1.61
CA GLU A 210 0.22 -3.20 2.49
C GLU A 210 -0.93 -4.12 2.10
N GLY A 211 -1.74 -4.53 3.08
CA GLY A 211 -2.94 -5.30 2.84
C GLY A 211 -2.73 -6.75 2.37
N LEU A 212 -1.50 -7.29 2.43
CA LEU A 212 -1.23 -8.70 2.17
C LEU A 212 -0.95 -9.45 3.47
N ASP A 213 -1.69 -10.50 3.69
CA ASP A 213 -1.49 -11.45 4.77
C ASP A 213 -1.47 -12.87 4.20
N ILE A 214 -0.26 -13.37 3.96
CA ILE A 214 -0.02 -14.70 3.38
C ILE A 214 0.98 -15.43 4.29
N PRO A 215 0.50 -16.09 5.35
CA PRO A 215 1.36 -16.81 6.30
C PRO A 215 2.17 -17.95 5.66
N GLU A 216 1.72 -18.42 4.51
CA GLU A 216 2.35 -19.49 3.74
C GLU A 216 3.66 -19.04 3.05
N VAL A 217 3.91 -17.72 3.00
CA VAL A 217 5.14 -17.16 2.42
C VAL A 217 6.31 -17.34 3.36
N SER A 218 7.29 -18.11 2.93
CA SER A 218 8.55 -18.33 3.65
C SER A 218 9.73 -17.58 3.03
N LEU A 219 9.65 -17.21 1.75
CA LEU A 219 10.73 -16.50 1.06
C LEU A 219 10.20 -15.18 0.47
N ILE A 220 10.94 -14.10 0.71
CA ILE A 220 10.80 -12.84 -0.03
C ILE A 220 12.11 -12.55 -0.75
N ALA A 221 12.07 -12.42 -2.06
CA ALA A 221 13.19 -11.98 -2.86
C ALA A 221 13.00 -10.52 -3.29
N ILE A 222 13.98 -9.68 -2.96
CA ILE A 222 13.97 -8.25 -3.31
C ILE A 222 15.08 -8.02 -4.35
N LEU A 223 14.72 -8.07 -5.63
CA LEU A 223 15.68 -7.90 -6.71
C LEU A 223 16.20 -6.47 -6.79
N ASP A 224 17.47 -6.30 -7.07
CA ASP A 224 18.14 -4.98 -7.16
C ASP A 224 17.87 -4.11 -5.92
N ALA A 225 18.03 -4.65 -4.73
CA ALA A 225 17.74 -3.96 -3.47
C ALA A 225 18.64 -2.74 -3.20
N ASP A 226 19.79 -2.67 -3.86
CA ASP A 226 20.76 -1.58 -3.82
C ASP A 226 20.30 -0.31 -4.57
N LYS A 227 19.31 -0.43 -5.44
CA LYS A 227 18.78 0.70 -6.20
C LYS A 227 17.76 1.47 -5.37
N GLU A 228 18.22 2.53 -4.72
CA GLU A 228 17.35 3.43 -3.96
C GLU A 228 16.37 4.20 -4.86
N GLY A 229 15.20 4.53 -4.31
CA GLY A 229 14.19 5.35 -4.96
C GLY A 229 12.97 5.54 -4.08
N PHE A 230 12.02 6.36 -4.54
CA PHE A 230 10.77 6.67 -3.81
C PHE A 230 10.02 5.42 -3.31
N LEU A 231 10.16 4.30 -4.02
CA LEU A 231 9.48 3.05 -3.72
C LEU A 231 10.37 2.04 -2.97
N ARG A 232 11.62 2.39 -2.67
CA ARG A 232 12.62 1.54 -2.00
C ARG A 232 13.37 2.31 -0.91
N SER A 233 12.64 2.99 -0.05
CA SER A 233 13.17 3.53 1.19
C SER A 233 13.34 2.43 2.24
N ASN A 234 14.14 2.68 3.27
CA ASN A 234 14.27 1.78 4.41
C ASN A 234 12.92 1.34 4.97
N ARG A 235 11.97 2.28 5.13
CA ARG A 235 10.60 1.98 5.59
C ARG A 235 9.91 0.98 4.67
N SER A 236 10.00 1.16 3.35
CA SER A 236 9.36 0.27 2.39
C SER A 236 9.97 -1.13 2.37
N LEU A 237 11.29 -1.25 2.56
CA LEU A 237 11.96 -2.53 2.67
C LEU A 237 11.54 -3.26 3.95
N ILE A 238 11.53 -2.59 5.10
CA ILE A 238 11.08 -3.15 6.38
C ILE A 238 9.63 -3.66 6.28
N GLN A 239 8.73 -2.89 5.66
CA GLN A 239 7.34 -3.30 5.43
C GLN A 239 7.25 -4.55 4.54
N THR A 240 8.06 -4.63 3.50
CA THR A 240 8.12 -5.80 2.62
C THR A 240 8.65 -7.03 3.38
N ILE A 241 9.76 -6.89 4.07
CA ILE A 241 10.38 -7.93 4.91
C ILE A 241 9.38 -8.49 5.92
N GLY A 242 8.59 -7.63 6.54
CA GLY A 242 7.57 -7.99 7.52
C GLY A 242 6.48 -8.93 6.99
N ARG A 243 6.32 -9.07 5.66
CA ARG A 243 5.29 -9.97 5.09
C ARG A 243 5.60 -11.45 5.32
N CYS A 244 6.86 -11.86 5.48
CA CYS A 244 7.18 -13.24 5.84
C CYS A 244 7.44 -13.46 7.34
N ALA A 245 7.25 -12.44 8.18
CA ALA A 245 7.42 -12.55 9.63
C ALA A 245 6.35 -13.42 10.33
N ARG A 246 5.34 -13.89 9.59
CA ARG A 246 4.33 -14.83 10.08
C ARG A 246 4.65 -16.28 9.77
N ASN A 247 5.72 -16.54 9.04
CA ASN A 247 6.22 -17.89 8.75
C ASN A 247 7.41 -18.20 9.66
N ALA A 248 7.42 -19.37 10.27
CA ALA A 248 8.52 -19.80 11.14
C ALA A 248 9.86 -19.95 10.38
N ASN A 249 9.78 -20.22 9.06
CA ASN A 249 10.91 -20.36 8.16
C ASN A 249 11.15 -19.07 7.33
N GLY A 250 10.67 -17.92 7.82
CA GLY A 250 10.75 -16.65 7.11
C GLY A 250 12.18 -16.27 6.74
N HIS A 251 12.43 -16.07 5.45
CA HIS A 251 13.73 -15.69 4.88
C HIS A 251 13.58 -14.60 3.83
N VAL A 252 14.56 -13.69 3.75
CA VAL A 252 14.58 -12.59 2.80
C VAL A 252 15.95 -12.51 2.14
N ILE A 253 15.98 -12.44 0.82
CA ILE A 253 17.19 -12.27 0.01
C ILE A 253 17.09 -11.04 -0.88
#